data_448be5cc5d601dd6c0379e20101406d8
#
_entry.id   448be5cc5d601dd6c0379e20101406d8
#
_cell.length_a   1.000
_cell.length_b   1.000
_cell.length_c   1.000
_cell.angle_alpha   90.00
_cell.angle_beta   90.00
_cell.angle_gamma   90.00
#
_symmetry.space_group_name_H-M   'P 1'
#
loop_
_entity.id
_entity.type
_entity.pdbx_description
1 polymer ?
#
loop_
_entity_poly.entity_id
_entity_poly.type
_entity_poly.pdbx_seq_one_letter_code
_entity_poly.pdbx_strand_id
1 'polypeptide(L)'
;MEKRRLIYLFLALSVAACFLAGCSAKDTAKEDADTITVYMWSTTMYEKYAPYVQSKLPDINIQFVVGNNDLDFYKFMNENGALPDIITCRRFSLHDAMALKGRLMDLSTTEEAGAIYDSYLKNFTNEDGSVNWLPLCAEVDGLVANKALFDQYNIPLPTDYASFVSACQAFEEVGIRGFTADFVYDYTCMEILQGLIIPELTSTEGRKWRTRYEDPTDMEVTGLDDTIWPEAFARMEQFIKDVNLQPEDVDMDYSPVIEMFSAGKVAMIRSGGSNTVRFNHAGVNAIMLPYFGQKGEQWLLTYPQFQVALNRDLEQDKTRLEKAMRVLNVMLSEGAQNELAGGEDVLTYSQNVNLQISPYLSNLQPLINQNYLYIRIASNEFFSASRDVVSRMIRGEYNARQAFEAFDARLRQSGDASSDIVLTLEKGYSNIFHKDGGNEAYSVMAHTMREMYGCDVILAFGDSYTGSVFQADYSKKMVGNMVMPNALVSFSREMSGAELKESVRVMVEGTEGGFTPFNRGSLPVFSGITVEVKEENGAYTLLKLTKDGKPINDEDIFKVTFITTFAHMTPFFTDESREYVRGEMNVRPAWTTYILEGGTLAEPEHYITLK
;
A
#
# COMPACT_ATOMS: atom_id res chain seq x y z
N MET A 1 -5.46 -50.15 -49.27
CA MET A 1 -5.28 -48.70 -49.28
C MET A 1 -6.32 -47.95 -48.43
N GLU A 2 -7.52 -48.46 -48.30
CA GLU A 2 -8.60 -47.79 -47.52
C GLU A 2 -8.38 -47.75 -46.00
N LYS A 3 -7.82 -48.81 -45.40
CA LYS A 3 -7.56 -48.83 -43.94
C LYS A 3 -6.50 -47.81 -43.48
N ARG A 4 -5.58 -47.44 -44.33
CA ARG A 4 -4.57 -46.39 -44.00
C ARG A 4 -5.14 -44.97 -44.10
N ARG A 5 -6.11 -44.75 -45.00
CA ARG A 5 -6.83 -43.46 -45.11
C ARG A 5 -7.74 -43.19 -43.89
N LEU A 6 -8.38 -44.24 -43.35
CA LEU A 6 -9.20 -44.08 -42.14
C LEU A 6 -8.35 -43.73 -40.90
N ILE A 7 -7.16 -44.31 -40.77
CA ILE A 7 -6.25 -44.02 -39.63
C ILE A 7 -5.75 -42.55 -39.70
N TYR A 8 -5.43 -42.03 -40.89
CA TYR A 8 -5.03 -40.65 -41.06
C TYR A 8 -6.20 -39.67 -40.87
N LEU A 9 -7.42 -40.07 -41.18
CA LEU A 9 -8.63 -39.26 -40.89
C LEU A 9 -8.92 -39.20 -39.39
N PHE A 10 -8.75 -40.31 -38.66
CA PHE A 10 -8.88 -40.33 -37.19
C PHE A 10 -7.77 -39.59 -36.47
N LEU A 11 -6.52 -39.64 -36.96
CA LEU A 11 -5.42 -38.83 -36.42
C LEU A 11 -5.62 -37.34 -36.72
N ALA A 12 -6.11 -36.99 -37.90
CA ALA A 12 -6.40 -35.57 -38.23
C ALA A 12 -7.57 -35.01 -37.43
N LEU A 13 -8.59 -35.82 -37.13
CA LEU A 13 -9.71 -35.45 -36.28
C LEU A 13 -9.31 -35.36 -34.79
N SER A 14 -8.40 -36.19 -34.30
CA SER A 14 -7.89 -36.10 -32.94
C SER A 14 -6.93 -34.91 -32.75
N VAL A 15 -6.13 -34.55 -33.76
CA VAL A 15 -5.28 -33.34 -33.75
C VAL A 15 -6.16 -32.07 -33.88
N ALA A 16 -7.23 -32.07 -34.70
CA ALA A 16 -8.17 -30.97 -34.76
C ALA A 16 -9.01 -30.81 -33.48
N ALA A 17 -9.31 -31.90 -32.79
CA ALA A 17 -9.96 -31.84 -31.46
C ALA A 17 -9.02 -31.32 -30.37
N CYS A 18 -7.70 -31.58 -30.46
CA CYS A 18 -6.70 -31.00 -29.58
C CYS A 18 -6.48 -29.51 -29.86
N PHE A 19 -6.61 -29.03 -31.11
CA PHE A 19 -6.55 -27.60 -31.45
C PHE A 19 -7.83 -26.83 -31.08
N LEU A 20 -8.98 -27.50 -30.93
CA LEU A 20 -10.22 -26.89 -30.43
C LEU A 20 -10.32 -26.93 -28.90
N ALA A 21 -9.53 -27.76 -28.22
CA ALA A 21 -9.41 -27.76 -26.76
C ALA A 21 -8.30 -26.84 -26.24
N GLY A 22 -7.47 -26.28 -27.13
CA GLY A 22 -6.38 -25.36 -26.80
C GLY A 22 -6.75 -23.87 -26.81
N CYS A 23 -8.03 -23.52 -27.02
CA CYS A 23 -8.52 -22.14 -26.96
C CYS A 23 -9.42 -21.86 -25.76
N SER A 24 -9.08 -22.41 -24.61
CA SER A 24 -9.84 -22.19 -23.37
C SER A 24 -8.94 -21.65 -22.25
N ALA A 25 -7.90 -20.91 -22.63
CA ALA A 25 -7.11 -20.11 -21.68
C ALA A 25 -7.67 -18.66 -21.58
N LYS A 26 -8.97 -18.48 -21.76
CA LYS A 26 -9.73 -17.26 -21.45
C LYS A 26 -10.86 -17.54 -20.46
N ASP A 27 -10.80 -18.62 -19.75
CA ASP A 27 -11.61 -18.88 -18.56
C ASP A 27 -10.80 -18.63 -17.27
N THR A 28 -10.10 -17.49 -17.18
CA THR A 28 -10.14 -16.74 -15.93
C THR A 28 -11.63 -16.46 -15.74
N ALA A 29 -12.23 -17.00 -14.68
CA ALA A 29 -13.66 -17.08 -14.42
C ALA A 29 -14.42 -16.06 -15.25
N LYS A 30 -15.40 -16.51 -16.09
CA LYS A 30 -16.31 -15.56 -16.73
C LYS A 30 -16.82 -14.72 -15.58
N GLU A 31 -16.29 -13.50 -15.47
CA GLU A 31 -16.86 -12.50 -14.59
C GLU A 31 -18.34 -12.52 -14.91
N ASP A 32 -19.16 -12.73 -13.89
CA ASP A 32 -20.59 -12.65 -14.09
C ASP A 32 -20.82 -11.30 -14.77
N ALA A 33 -21.36 -11.31 -15.99
CA ALA A 33 -21.49 -10.09 -16.82
C ALA A 33 -22.27 -8.98 -16.10
N ASP A 34 -22.89 -9.31 -14.98
CA ASP A 34 -23.67 -8.42 -14.12
C ASP A 34 -22.89 -7.88 -12.91
N THR A 35 -21.66 -8.32 -12.68
CA THR A 35 -20.82 -7.92 -11.53
C THR A 35 -19.91 -6.76 -11.90
N ILE A 36 -19.89 -5.70 -11.10
CA ILE A 36 -18.91 -4.61 -11.20
C ILE A 36 -17.69 -4.92 -10.33
N THR A 37 -16.52 -4.91 -10.92
CA THR A 37 -15.26 -5.18 -10.23
C THR A 37 -14.59 -3.89 -9.78
N VAL A 38 -14.18 -3.81 -8.51
CA VAL A 38 -13.53 -2.64 -7.91
C VAL A 38 -12.21 -3.06 -7.30
N TYR A 39 -11.10 -2.56 -7.85
CA TYR A 39 -9.78 -2.77 -7.28
C TYR A 39 -9.51 -1.80 -6.15
N MET A 40 -9.19 -2.33 -4.96
CA MET A 40 -8.84 -1.58 -3.77
C MET A 40 -7.36 -1.77 -3.45
N TRP A 41 -6.60 -0.70 -3.44
CA TRP A 41 -5.15 -0.76 -3.18
C TRP A 41 -4.79 -0.98 -1.70
N SER A 42 -5.75 -0.85 -0.80
CA SER A 42 -5.53 -0.93 0.65
C SER A 42 -6.62 -1.74 1.34
N THR A 43 -6.21 -2.70 2.16
CA THR A 43 -7.10 -3.49 3.02
C THR A 43 -7.83 -2.61 4.03
N THR A 44 -7.12 -1.69 4.68
CA THR A 44 -7.73 -0.77 5.66
C THR A 44 -8.87 0.06 5.05
N MET A 45 -8.68 0.53 3.81
CA MET A 45 -9.71 1.27 3.10
C MET A 45 -10.86 0.36 2.69
N TYR A 46 -10.57 -0.86 2.26
CA TYR A 46 -11.59 -1.85 1.96
C TYR A 46 -12.51 -2.09 3.16
N GLU A 47 -11.97 -2.32 4.35
CA GLU A 47 -12.71 -2.64 5.56
C GLU A 47 -13.76 -1.58 5.94
N LYS A 48 -13.40 -0.30 5.79
CA LYS A 48 -14.28 0.83 6.13
C LYS A 48 -15.26 1.15 4.99
N TYR A 49 -14.76 1.12 3.78
CA TYR A 49 -15.38 1.76 2.62
C TYR A 49 -16.28 0.82 1.82
N ALA A 50 -15.83 -0.42 1.58
CA ALA A 50 -16.56 -1.36 0.76
C ALA A 50 -17.95 -1.73 1.33
N PRO A 51 -18.11 -1.99 2.65
CA PRO A 51 -19.42 -2.23 3.24
C PRO A 51 -20.38 -1.06 3.07
N TYR A 52 -19.88 0.17 3.20
CA TYR A 52 -20.70 1.36 2.98
C TYR A 52 -21.19 1.44 1.53
N VAL A 53 -20.28 1.34 0.56
CA VAL A 53 -20.61 1.40 -0.87
C VAL A 53 -21.63 0.32 -1.23
N GLN A 54 -21.40 -0.92 -0.80
CA GLN A 54 -22.32 -2.04 -1.05
C GLN A 54 -23.71 -1.79 -0.43
N SER A 55 -23.77 -1.21 0.76
CA SER A 55 -25.04 -0.92 1.44
C SER A 55 -25.91 0.11 0.70
N LYS A 56 -25.30 1.00 -0.08
CA LYS A 56 -26.01 2.02 -0.87
C LYS A 56 -26.48 1.50 -2.23
N LEU A 57 -25.96 0.38 -2.68
CA LEU A 57 -26.21 -0.21 -4.00
C LEU A 57 -26.59 -1.70 -3.89
N PRO A 58 -27.67 -2.04 -3.18
CA PRO A 58 -28.05 -3.45 -2.95
C PRO A 58 -28.49 -4.18 -4.23
N ASP A 59 -28.77 -3.42 -5.29
CA ASP A 59 -29.18 -3.94 -6.61
C ASP A 59 -28.00 -4.16 -7.56
N ILE A 60 -26.78 -3.80 -7.18
CA ILE A 60 -25.56 -4.01 -7.96
C ILE A 60 -24.68 -5.03 -7.23
N ASN A 61 -24.31 -6.10 -7.90
CA ASN A 61 -23.30 -7.00 -7.40
C ASN A 61 -21.93 -6.35 -7.59
N ILE A 62 -21.24 -6.02 -6.49
CA ILE A 62 -19.92 -5.39 -6.52
C ILE A 62 -18.92 -6.37 -5.95
N GLN A 63 -17.91 -6.69 -6.74
CA GLN A 63 -16.79 -7.49 -6.31
C GLN A 63 -15.59 -6.59 -6.03
N PHE A 64 -15.20 -6.50 -4.77
CA PHE A 64 -13.99 -5.80 -4.36
C PHE A 64 -12.79 -6.75 -4.41
N VAL A 65 -11.75 -6.31 -5.10
CA VAL A 65 -10.47 -7.03 -5.21
C VAL A 65 -9.41 -6.21 -4.50
N VAL A 66 -8.85 -6.72 -3.43
CA VAL A 66 -7.81 -6.02 -2.68
C VAL A 66 -6.43 -6.42 -3.20
N GLY A 67 -5.57 -5.43 -3.40
CA GLY A 67 -4.20 -5.63 -3.87
C GLY A 67 -3.25 -4.59 -3.30
N ASN A 68 -2.19 -4.27 -4.01
CA ASN A 68 -1.21 -3.28 -3.58
C ASN A 68 -1.22 -2.02 -4.47
N ASN A 69 -0.43 -1.03 -4.05
CA ASN A 69 -0.29 0.25 -4.73
C ASN A 69 0.99 0.34 -5.58
N ASP A 70 1.63 -0.78 -5.89
CA ASP A 70 2.81 -0.77 -6.75
C ASP A 70 2.41 -0.55 -8.22
N LEU A 71 3.01 0.42 -8.86
CA LEU A 71 2.69 0.79 -10.24
C LEU A 71 2.90 -0.35 -11.23
N ASP A 72 3.98 -1.08 -11.10
CA ASP A 72 4.26 -2.19 -12.02
C ASP A 72 3.18 -3.27 -11.92
N PHE A 73 2.50 -3.37 -10.79
CA PHE A 73 1.35 -4.26 -10.64
C PHE A 73 0.16 -3.79 -11.49
N TYR A 74 -0.12 -2.48 -11.55
CA TYR A 74 -1.18 -1.94 -12.44
C TYR A 74 -0.82 -2.11 -13.91
N LYS A 75 0.42 -1.87 -14.27
CA LYS A 75 0.94 -2.13 -15.61
C LYS A 75 0.81 -3.60 -15.97
N PHE A 76 1.19 -4.48 -15.08
CA PHE A 76 1.10 -5.92 -15.24
C PHE A 76 -0.36 -6.40 -15.41
N MET A 77 -1.31 -5.91 -14.61
CA MET A 77 -2.74 -6.18 -14.80
C MET A 77 -3.20 -5.73 -16.18
N ASN A 78 -2.79 -4.55 -16.62
CA ASN A 78 -3.15 -4.03 -17.93
C ASN A 78 -2.60 -4.89 -19.07
N GLU A 79 -1.34 -5.28 -19.02
CA GLU A 79 -0.69 -6.11 -20.04
C GLU A 79 -1.32 -7.50 -20.15
N ASN A 80 -1.87 -8.00 -19.05
CA ASN A 80 -2.56 -9.30 -19.01
C ASN A 80 -4.08 -9.21 -19.21
N GLY A 81 -4.62 -8.02 -19.56
CA GLY A 81 -6.05 -7.82 -19.83
C GLY A 81 -6.95 -8.02 -18.60
N ALA A 82 -6.42 -7.81 -17.40
CA ALA A 82 -7.06 -8.06 -16.12
C ALA A 82 -7.39 -6.77 -15.34
N LEU A 83 -7.53 -5.63 -16.03
CA LEU A 83 -7.95 -4.39 -15.37
C LEU A 83 -9.40 -4.48 -14.92
N PRO A 84 -9.71 -4.26 -13.63
CA PRO A 84 -11.06 -4.13 -13.11
C PRO A 84 -11.83 -2.97 -13.75
N ASP A 85 -13.16 -2.92 -13.56
CA ASP A 85 -14.02 -1.84 -14.04
C ASP A 85 -13.67 -0.51 -13.38
N ILE A 86 -13.49 -0.54 -12.07
CA ILE A 86 -13.12 0.61 -11.25
C ILE A 86 -11.78 0.30 -10.60
N ILE A 87 -10.85 1.24 -10.70
CA ILE A 87 -9.49 1.06 -10.22
C ILE A 87 -9.22 2.16 -9.21
N THR A 88 -8.77 1.78 -8.02
CA THR A 88 -8.29 2.74 -7.04
C THR A 88 -6.78 2.65 -6.89
N CYS A 89 -6.14 3.76 -6.56
CA CYS A 89 -4.73 3.77 -6.24
C CYS A 89 -4.41 4.87 -5.22
N ARG A 90 -3.25 4.77 -4.61
CA ARG A 90 -2.58 5.92 -4.04
C ARG A 90 -2.01 6.73 -5.20
N ARG A 91 -1.75 8.01 -5.00
CA ARG A 91 -1.25 8.82 -6.08
C ARG A 91 0.00 8.22 -6.74
N PHE A 92 -0.08 8.08 -8.05
CA PHE A 92 1.08 7.93 -8.91
C PHE A 92 1.61 9.33 -9.29
N SER A 93 2.87 9.41 -9.68
CA SER A 93 3.32 10.49 -10.53
C SER A 93 2.59 10.43 -11.88
N LEU A 94 2.58 11.52 -12.65
CA LEU A 94 2.04 11.49 -14.01
C LEU A 94 2.77 10.44 -14.88
N HIS A 95 4.07 10.29 -14.69
CA HIS A 95 4.87 9.24 -15.31
C HIS A 95 4.28 7.85 -15.06
N ASP A 96 3.87 7.58 -13.83
CA ASP A 96 3.30 6.30 -13.44
C ASP A 96 1.88 6.12 -14.01
N ALA A 97 1.08 7.18 -14.06
CA ALA A 97 -0.26 7.13 -14.65
C ALA A 97 -0.23 6.75 -16.14
N MET A 98 0.87 6.99 -16.82
CA MET A 98 1.07 6.61 -18.23
C MET A 98 1.13 5.10 -18.46
N ALA A 99 1.42 4.28 -17.45
CA ALA A 99 1.36 2.83 -17.58
C ALA A 99 -0.04 2.34 -18.00
N LEU A 100 -1.08 3.13 -17.69
CA LEU A 100 -2.47 2.87 -18.07
C LEU A 100 -2.97 3.84 -19.15
N LYS A 101 -2.08 4.55 -19.86
CA LYS A 101 -2.46 5.50 -20.91
C LYS A 101 -3.34 4.84 -21.97
N GLY A 102 -4.46 5.46 -22.26
CA GLY A 102 -5.43 4.98 -23.24
C GLY A 102 -6.28 3.81 -22.77
N ARG A 103 -6.09 3.34 -21.53
CA ARG A 103 -6.89 2.26 -20.90
C ARG A 103 -7.92 2.79 -19.91
N LEU A 104 -7.80 4.04 -19.50
CA LEU A 104 -8.71 4.70 -18.58
C LEU A 104 -9.64 5.65 -19.32
N MET A 105 -10.86 5.78 -18.81
CA MET A 105 -11.85 6.74 -19.33
C MET A 105 -11.40 8.18 -19.06
N ASP A 106 -11.81 9.08 -19.94
CA ASP A 106 -11.77 10.51 -19.67
C ASP A 106 -12.99 10.92 -18.85
N LEU A 107 -12.76 11.38 -17.63
CA LEU A 107 -13.77 11.83 -16.69
C LEU A 107 -13.90 13.36 -16.63
N SER A 108 -13.17 14.12 -17.46
CA SER A 108 -13.08 15.59 -17.40
C SER A 108 -14.43 16.30 -17.54
N THR A 109 -15.40 15.69 -18.21
CA THR A 109 -16.74 16.24 -18.44
C THR A 109 -17.81 15.72 -17.48
N THR A 110 -17.44 14.92 -16.49
CA THR A 110 -18.37 14.34 -15.52
C THR A 110 -18.74 15.35 -14.42
N GLU A 111 -19.91 15.15 -13.80
CA GLU A 111 -20.31 15.96 -12.65
C GLU A 111 -19.34 15.78 -11.47
N GLU A 112 -18.77 14.59 -11.34
CA GLU A 112 -17.81 14.22 -10.31
C GLU A 112 -16.51 15.02 -10.44
N ALA A 113 -15.98 15.17 -11.66
CA ALA A 113 -14.83 16.03 -11.91
C ALA A 113 -15.14 17.49 -11.63
N GLY A 114 -16.32 17.96 -12.05
CA GLY A 114 -16.81 19.32 -11.79
C GLY A 114 -17.02 19.63 -10.30
N ALA A 115 -17.15 18.62 -9.45
CA ALA A 115 -17.25 18.78 -8.00
C ALA A 115 -15.89 18.99 -7.32
N ILE A 116 -14.77 18.73 -8.00
CA ILE A 116 -13.43 18.93 -7.44
C ILE A 116 -13.01 20.39 -7.57
N TYR A 117 -12.32 20.92 -6.56
CA TYR A 117 -11.75 22.27 -6.64
C TYR A 117 -10.79 22.40 -7.81
N ASP A 118 -10.95 23.43 -8.64
CA ASP A 118 -10.10 23.67 -9.83
C ASP A 118 -8.61 23.70 -9.51
N SER A 119 -8.24 24.25 -8.34
CA SER A 119 -6.86 24.30 -7.87
C SER A 119 -6.23 22.92 -7.68
N TYR A 120 -7.04 21.90 -7.42
CA TYR A 120 -6.60 20.51 -7.28
C TYR A 120 -6.76 19.72 -8.57
N LEU A 121 -7.88 19.89 -9.27
CA LEU A 121 -8.19 19.14 -10.49
C LEU A 121 -7.09 19.30 -11.56
N LYS A 122 -6.53 20.50 -11.69
CA LYS A 122 -5.41 20.77 -12.60
C LYS A 122 -4.17 19.90 -12.35
N ASN A 123 -3.98 19.36 -11.14
CA ASN A 123 -2.87 18.45 -10.85
C ASN A 123 -3.17 17.01 -11.33
N PHE A 124 -4.38 16.74 -11.78
CA PHE A 124 -4.84 15.46 -12.33
C PHE A 124 -5.27 15.58 -13.79
N THR A 125 -5.19 16.78 -14.35
CA THR A 125 -5.51 17.07 -15.77
C THR A 125 -4.28 16.82 -16.62
N ASN A 126 -4.43 15.98 -17.64
CA ASN A 126 -3.40 15.69 -18.61
C ASN A 126 -3.20 16.89 -19.57
N GLU A 127 -2.13 16.89 -20.36
CA GLU A 127 -1.83 17.97 -21.31
C GLU A 127 -2.93 18.17 -22.37
N ASP A 128 -3.63 17.09 -22.76
CA ASP A 128 -4.75 17.14 -23.70
C ASP A 128 -6.07 17.59 -23.05
N GLY A 129 -6.06 17.93 -21.77
CA GLY A 129 -7.22 18.36 -21.00
C GLY A 129 -8.05 17.22 -20.42
N SER A 130 -7.72 15.96 -20.69
CA SER A 130 -8.41 14.81 -20.10
C SER A 130 -8.09 14.63 -18.63
N VAL A 131 -9.01 14.01 -17.89
CA VAL A 131 -8.87 13.65 -16.47
C VAL A 131 -9.19 12.18 -16.33
N ASN A 132 -8.20 11.37 -16.04
CA ASN A 132 -8.41 9.93 -15.88
C ASN A 132 -8.56 9.49 -14.42
N TRP A 133 -8.04 10.26 -13.48
CA TRP A 133 -8.09 9.96 -12.06
C TRP A 133 -8.81 11.07 -11.29
N LEU A 134 -9.80 10.69 -10.48
CA LEU A 134 -10.49 11.61 -9.58
C LEU A 134 -10.00 11.38 -8.14
N PRO A 135 -9.42 12.39 -7.49
CA PRO A 135 -9.00 12.27 -6.09
C PRO A 135 -10.21 12.32 -5.17
N LEU A 136 -10.26 11.43 -4.16
CA LEU A 136 -11.30 11.43 -3.15
C LEU A 136 -10.86 12.21 -1.91
N CYS A 137 -9.77 11.79 -1.31
CA CYS A 137 -9.27 12.40 -0.09
C CYS A 137 -7.74 12.44 -0.08
N ALA A 138 -7.20 13.34 0.74
CA ALA A 138 -5.77 13.54 0.91
C ALA A 138 -5.34 13.37 2.36
N GLU A 139 -4.19 12.74 2.55
CA GLU A 139 -3.43 12.82 3.79
C GLU A 139 -2.61 14.10 3.79
N VAL A 140 -2.43 14.67 4.98
CA VAL A 140 -1.46 15.75 5.20
C VAL A 140 -0.28 15.23 5.99
N ASP A 141 0.90 15.68 5.65
CA ASP A 141 2.15 15.32 6.29
C ASP A 141 2.94 16.56 6.68
N GLY A 142 3.64 16.46 7.80
CA GLY A 142 4.41 17.56 8.35
C GLY A 142 5.20 17.12 9.57
N LEU A 143 5.42 18.05 10.47
CA LEU A 143 6.06 17.81 11.77
C LEU A 143 4.97 17.67 12.83
N VAL A 144 5.13 16.75 13.76
CA VAL A 144 4.23 16.61 14.90
C VAL A 144 4.99 16.89 16.19
N ALA A 145 4.52 17.87 16.95
CA ALA A 145 5.11 18.29 18.21
C ALA A 145 4.30 17.80 19.42
N ASN A 146 4.98 17.31 20.44
CA ASN A 146 4.37 17.02 21.74
C ASN A 146 4.21 18.32 22.53
N LYS A 147 3.08 19.00 22.35
CA LYS A 147 2.81 20.31 22.93
C LYS A 147 2.97 20.34 24.46
N ALA A 148 2.68 19.23 25.14
CA ALA A 148 2.85 19.16 26.58
C ALA A 148 4.32 19.37 27.02
N LEU A 149 5.29 18.88 26.25
CA LEU A 149 6.71 19.12 26.49
C LEU A 149 7.08 20.59 26.27
N PHE A 150 6.58 21.19 25.20
CA PHE A 150 6.80 22.62 24.91
C PHE A 150 6.29 23.51 26.06
N ASP A 151 5.06 23.23 26.54
CA ASP A 151 4.48 23.94 27.68
C ASP A 151 5.25 23.69 28.98
N GLN A 152 5.67 22.45 29.23
CA GLN A 152 6.40 22.06 30.46
C GLN A 152 7.75 22.76 30.58
N TYR A 153 8.48 22.88 29.48
CA TYR A 153 9.83 23.45 29.46
C TYR A 153 9.85 24.92 29.05
N ASN A 154 8.68 25.56 28.82
CA ASN A 154 8.54 26.94 28.34
C ASN A 154 9.29 27.18 27.02
N ILE A 155 9.36 26.22 26.14
CA ILE A 155 9.91 26.34 24.81
C ILE A 155 8.76 26.72 23.86
N PRO A 156 8.89 27.79 23.06
CA PRO A 156 7.84 28.17 22.14
C PRO A 156 7.72 27.18 20.98
N LEU A 157 6.49 26.93 20.50
CA LEU A 157 6.26 26.13 19.29
C LEU A 157 6.94 26.80 18.08
N PRO A 158 7.60 26.04 17.21
CA PRO A 158 8.22 26.58 16.00
C PRO A 158 7.22 27.25 15.06
N THR A 159 7.63 28.37 14.48
CA THR A 159 6.88 29.13 13.46
C THR A 159 7.66 29.30 12.15
N ASP A 160 8.95 28.97 12.17
CA ASP A 160 9.87 28.99 11.04
C ASP A 160 11.03 28.01 11.28
N TYR A 161 11.89 27.83 10.30
CA TYR A 161 13.02 26.88 10.38
C TYR A 161 13.98 27.23 11.50
N ALA A 162 14.28 28.49 11.72
CA ALA A 162 15.23 28.92 12.78
C ALA A 162 14.68 28.60 14.18
N SER A 163 13.41 28.87 14.44
CA SER A 163 12.75 28.52 15.70
C SER A 163 12.58 27.00 15.87
N PHE A 164 12.40 26.24 14.77
CA PHE A 164 12.41 24.78 14.81
C PHE A 164 13.78 24.24 15.28
N VAL A 165 14.88 24.73 14.71
CA VAL A 165 16.24 24.36 15.12
C VAL A 165 16.48 24.74 16.58
N SER A 166 16.09 25.97 16.96
CA SER A 166 16.24 26.45 18.34
C SER A 166 15.46 25.59 19.35
N ALA A 167 14.27 25.15 18.98
CA ALA A 167 13.50 24.24 19.82
C ALA A 167 14.17 22.85 19.96
N CYS A 168 14.71 22.30 18.87
CA CYS A 168 15.47 21.04 18.93
C CYS A 168 16.65 21.16 19.90
N GLN A 169 17.45 22.23 19.80
CA GLN A 169 18.60 22.47 20.68
C GLN A 169 18.18 22.65 22.14
N ALA A 170 17.12 23.40 22.40
CA ALA A 170 16.62 23.62 23.76
C ALA A 170 16.13 22.31 24.42
N PHE A 171 15.56 21.40 23.66
CA PHE A 171 15.20 20.08 24.18
C PHE A 171 16.38 19.18 24.44
N GLU A 172 17.40 19.20 23.58
CA GLU A 172 18.67 18.48 23.83
C GLU A 172 19.34 18.94 25.13
N GLU A 173 19.33 20.24 25.45
CA GLU A 173 19.90 20.80 26.70
C GLU A 173 19.19 20.23 27.96
N VAL A 174 17.94 19.85 27.87
CA VAL A 174 17.18 19.23 28.98
C VAL A 174 17.13 17.71 28.93
N GLY A 175 17.91 17.10 28.02
CA GLY A 175 18.02 15.65 27.87
C GLY A 175 16.84 14.98 27.16
N ILE A 176 16.05 15.76 26.41
CA ILE A 176 14.98 15.27 25.55
C ILE A 176 15.46 15.42 24.12
N ARG A 177 15.29 14.38 23.31
CA ARG A 177 15.62 14.46 21.90
C ARG A 177 14.73 15.48 21.19
N GLY A 178 15.32 16.39 20.40
CA GLY A 178 14.57 17.44 19.72
C GLY A 178 13.70 16.91 18.59
N PHE A 179 14.28 16.05 17.73
CA PHE A 179 13.60 15.50 16.56
C PHE A 179 14.06 14.07 16.25
N THR A 180 13.16 13.23 15.74
CA THR A 180 13.48 11.99 15.05
C THR A 180 12.40 11.63 14.01
N ALA A 181 12.66 10.60 13.19
CA ALA A 181 11.69 10.04 12.25
C ALA A 181 12.02 8.58 11.97
N ASP A 182 11.11 7.89 11.32
CA ASP A 182 11.21 6.49 10.93
C ASP A 182 12.02 6.31 9.64
N PHE A 183 13.32 6.65 9.68
CA PHE A 183 14.23 6.69 8.52
C PHE A 183 14.49 5.35 7.84
N VAL A 184 14.07 4.25 8.44
CA VAL A 184 14.09 2.94 7.76
C VAL A 184 13.21 2.93 6.51
N TYR A 185 12.23 3.83 6.43
CA TYR A 185 11.31 3.91 5.31
C TYR A 185 11.74 4.95 4.26
N ASP A 186 11.57 4.55 3.02
CA ASP A 186 11.88 5.37 1.85
C ASP A 186 10.97 6.60 1.73
N TYR A 187 9.68 6.46 2.05
CA TYR A 187 8.74 7.58 2.04
C TYR A 187 9.13 8.68 3.04
N THR A 188 9.61 8.33 4.23
CA THR A 188 10.07 9.31 5.23
C THR A 188 11.26 10.10 4.72
N CYS A 189 12.27 9.42 4.18
CA CYS A 189 13.43 10.06 3.59
C CYS A 189 13.05 11.03 2.46
N MET A 190 12.15 10.58 1.58
CA MET A 190 11.67 11.35 0.44
C MET A 190 10.85 12.57 0.88
N GLU A 191 9.97 12.41 1.86
CA GLU A 191 9.09 13.48 2.33
C GLU A 191 9.87 14.57 3.06
N ILE A 192 10.83 14.21 3.89
CA ILE A 192 11.71 15.20 4.53
C ILE A 192 12.53 15.95 3.47
N LEU A 193 13.13 15.23 2.52
CA LEU A 193 13.94 15.84 1.47
C LEU A 193 13.12 16.86 0.64
N GLN A 194 11.91 16.50 0.22
CA GLN A 194 11.01 17.40 -0.49
C GLN A 194 10.47 18.51 0.42
N GLY A 195 10.11 18.19 1.66
CA GLY A 195 9.60 19.15 2.65
C GLY A 195 10.54 20.34 2.87
N LEU A 196 11.86 20.09 2.85
CA LEU A 196 12.88 21.12 3.02
C LEU A 196 12.96 22.12 1.85
N ILE A 197 12.46 21.76 0.66
CA ILE A 197 12.56 22.57 -0.55
C ILE A 197 11.22 22.82 -1.25
N ILE A 198 10.09 22.69 -0.56
CA ILE A 198 8.77 22.95 -1.15
C ILE A 198 8.70 24.33 -1.85
N PRO A 199 9.24 25.42 -1.27
CA PRO A 199 9.25 26.72 -1.95
C PRO A 199 9.91 26.68 -3.33
N GLU A 200 11.01 25.97 -3.47
CA GLU A 200 11.74 25.81 -4.73
C GLU A 200 10.97 24.93 -5.70
N LEU A 201 10.41 23.82 -5.23
CA LEU A 201 9.59 22.91 -6.03
C LEU A 201 8.29 23.56 -6.53
N THR A 202 7.74 24.49 -5.79
CA THR A 202 6.54 25.26 -6.16
C THR A 202 6.84 26.53 -6.94
N SER A 203 8.12 26.89 -7.13
CA SER A 203 8.56 27.98 -7.99
C SER A 203 8.19 27.71 -9.47
N THR A 204 8.31 28.74 -10.31
CA THR A 204 8.08 28.57 -11.77
C THR A 204 9.01 27.52 -12.36
N GLU A 205 10.28 27.55 -11.99
CA GLU A 205 11.28 26.62 -12.51
C GLU A 205 11.07 25.20 -11.95
N GLY A 206 10.75 25.10 -10.65
CA GLY A 206 10.43 23.82 -10.02
C GLY A 206 9.23 23.13 -10.66
N ARG A 207 8.17 23.89 -10.97
CA ARG A 207 7.00 23.36 -11.68
C ARG A 207 7.31 22.94 -13.11
N LYS A 208 8.10 23.72 -13.84
CA LYS A 208 8.54 23.36 -15.21
C LYS A 208 9.34 22.07 -15.20
N TRP A 209 10.34 21.98 -14.32
CA TRP A 209 11.13 20.76 -14.19
C TRP A 209 10.21 19.56 -13.86
N ARG A 210 9.36 19.69 -12.87
CA ARG A 210 8.47 18.62 -12.43
C ARG A 210 7.56 18.13 -13.55
N THR A 211 6.94 19.05 -14.32
CA THR A 211 6.08 18.69 -15.45
C THR A 211 6.83 17.86 -16.47
N ARG A 212 8.06 18.25 -16.82
CA ARG A 212 8.90 17.51 -17.76
C ARG A 212 9.40 16.18 -17.20
N TYR A 213 9.82 16.18 -15.93
CA TYR A 213 10.29 14.97 -15.24
C TYR A 213 9.18 13.90 -15.11
N GLU A 214 7.95 14.34 -14.86
CA GLU A 214 6.79 13.45 -14.75
C GLU A 214 6.17 13.09 -16.12
N ASP A 215 6.63 13.67 -17.23
CA ASP A 215 6.24 13.31 -18.59
C ASP A 215 7.12 12.16 -19.11
N PRO A 216 6.59 10.94 -19.27
CA PRO A 216 7.38 9.80 -19.75
C PRO A 216 7.76 9.90 -21.22
N THR A 217 7.23 10.86 -21.96
CA THR A 217 7.59 11.12 -23.36
C THR A 217 8.75 12.11 -23.48
N ASP A 218 9.04 12.87 -22.41
CA ASP A 218 10.20 13.77 -22.35
C ASP A 218 11.48 13.01 -21.97
N MET A 219 12.14 12.46 -22.97
CA MET A 219 13.40 11.73 -22.80
C MET A 219 14.61 12.62 -22.48
N GLU A 220 14.44 13.95 -22.48
CA GLU A 220 15.52 14.88 -22.15
C GLU A 220 15.65 15.10 -20.63
N VAL A 221 14.54 14.95 -19.87
CA VAL A 221 14.51 15.15 -18.41
C VAL A 221 14.30 13.82 -17.69
N THR A 222 15.39 13.07 -17.55
CA THR A 222 15.38 11.76 -16.89
C THR A 222 15.90 11.78 -15.45
N GLY A 223 16.33 12.95 -14.96
CA GLY A 223 16.95 13.11 -13.67
C GLY A 223 16.55 14.41 -12.95
N LEU A 224 17.28 14.73 -11.90
CA LEU A 224 17.07 15.92 -11.09
C LEU A 224 17.50 17.20 -11.82
N ASP A 225 16.83 18.30 -11.49
CA ASP A 225 17.24 19.62 -11.99
C ASP A 225 18.48 20.16 -11.24
N ASP A 226 19.49 20.55 -12.01
CA ASP A 226 20.78 21.00 -11.50
C ASP A 226 20.73 22.35 -10.75
N THR A 227 19.62 23.09 -10.83
CA THR A 227 19.45 24.39 -10.19
C THR A 227 18.62 24.33 -8.92
N ILE A 228 17.78 23.30 -8.76
CA ILE A 228 16.84 23.16 -7.65
C ILE A 228 17.34 22.12 -6.65
N TRP A 229 17.68 20.93 -7.13
CA TRP A 229 17.95 19.78 -6.26
C TRP A 229 19.29 19.83 -5.52
N PRO A 230 20.38 20.46 -6.01
CA PRO A 230 21.58 20.65 -5.19
C PRO A 230 21.28 21.35 -3.86
N GLU A 231 20.34 22.32 -3.85
CA GLU A 231 19.88 22.99 -2.65
C GLU A 231 19.16 22.05 -1.68
N ALA A 232 18.36 21.08 -2.20
CA ALA A 232 17.70 20.09 -1.37
C ALA A 232 18.70 19.28 -0.54
N PHE A 233 19.75 18.81 -1.18
CA PHE A 233 20.78 18.03 -0.50
C PHE A 233 21.65 18.89 0.43
N ALA A 234 21.91 20.14 0.07
CA ALA A 234 22.58 21.08 0.96
C ALA A 234 21.75 21.34 2.24
N ARG A 235 20.44 21.53 2.11
CA ARG A 235 19.53 21.67 3.24
C ARG A 235 19.38 20.38 4.04
N MET A 236 19.38 19.24 3.39
CA MET A 236 19.35 17.95 4.10
C MET A 236 20.64 17.74 4.91
N GLU A 237 21.81 18.07 4.36
CA GLU A 237 23.08 18.02 5.10
C GLU A 237 23.08 18.94 6.31
N GLN A 238 22.51 20.15 6.16
CA GLN A 238 22.36 21.09 7.27
C GLN A 238 21.32 20.59 8.28
N PHE A 239 20.17 20.10 7.83
CA PHE A 239 19.11 19.56 8.69
C PHE A 239 19.62 18.43 9.59
N ILE A 240 20.40 17.49 9.04
CA ILE A 240 21.01 16.38 9.80
C ILE A 240 21.82 16.94 10.99
N LYS A 241 22.59 18.00 10.76
CA LYS A 241 23.40 18.66 11.81
C LYS A 241 22.52 19.43 12.81
N ASP A 242 21.53 20.17 12.30
CA ASP A 242 20.67 21.05 13.09
C ASP A 242 19.79 20.29 14.08
N VAL A 243 19.32 19.07 13.68
CA VAL A 243 18.49 18.22 14.54
C VAL A 243 19.26 17.07 15.18
N ASN A 244 20.60 17.09 15.05
CA ASN A 244 21.53 16.15 15.68
C ASN A 244 21.21 14.66 15.35
N LEU A 245 20.93 14.35 14.07
CA LEU A 245 20.73 12.94 13.66
C LEU A 245 22.04 12.17 13.79
N GLN A 246 21.92 10.93 14.27
CA GLN A 246 23.04 10.02 14.48
C GLN A 246 23.00 8.88 13.43
N PRO A 247 24.13 8.22 13.16
CA PRO A 247 24.20 7.11 12.20
C PRO A 247 23.16 5.99 12.45
N GLU A 248 22.82 5.77 13.72
CA GLU A 248 21.85 4.74 14.16
C GLU A 248 20.41 5.10 13.79
N ASP A 249 20.12 6.37 13.52
CA ASP A 249 18.77 6.82 13.17
C ASP A 249 18.28 6.25 11.84
N VAL A 250 19.18 5.84 10.96
CA VAL A 250 18.80 5.24 9.66
C VAL A 250 18.04 3.92 9.83
N ASP A 251 18.18 3.24 10.97
CA ASP A 251 17.54 1.98 11.28
C ASP A 251 16.29 2.16 12.18
N MET A 252 15.93 3.44 12.45
CA MET A 252 14.76 3.77 13.26
C MET A 252 13.47 3.40 12.55
N ASP A 253 12.72 2.48 13.17
CA ASP A 253 11.43 1.98 12.70
C ASP A 253 10.28 2.83 13.25
N TYR A 254 9.10 2.69 12.65
CA TYR A 254 7.88 3.38 13.01
C TYR A 254 7.49 3.19 14.49
N SER A 255 7.43 1.94 14.97
CA SER A 255 6.99 1.66 16.34
C SER A 255 7.87 2.29 17.40
N PRO A 256 9.21 2.17 17.37
CA PRO A 256 10.09 2.88 18.30
C PRO A 256 9.91 4.41 18.27
N VAL A 257 9.71 5.01 17.10
CA VAL A 257 9.47 6.47 16.98
C VAL A 257 8.18 6.87 17.72
N ILE A 258 7.08 6.13 17.48
CA ILE A 258 5.79 6.37 18.13
C ILE A 258 5.89 6.19 19.66
N GLU A 259 6.58 5.15 20.11
CA GLU A 259 6.80 4.91 21.55
C GLU A 259 7.62 6.01 22.20
N MET A 260 8.71 6.46 21.57
CA MET A 260 9.52 7.56 22.07
C MET A 260 8.72 8.85 22.17
N PHE A 261 7.92 9.17 21.14
CA PHE A 261 7.09 10.37 21.13
C PHE A 261 6.01 10.32 22.21
N SER A 262 5.30 9.20 22.32
CA SER A 262 4.24 9.01 23.31
C SER A 262 4.78 9.03 24.76
N ALA A 263 5.98 8.51 24.96
CA ALA A 263 6.65 8.54 26.26
C ALA A 263 7.35 9.89 26.59
N GLY A 264 7.24 10.89 25.71
CA GLY A 264 7.89 12.19 25.91
C GLY A 264 9.42 12.17 25.83
N LYS A 265 10.02 11.19 25.18
CA LYS A 265 11.47 11.05 24.98
C LYS A 265 11.98 11.81 23.76
N VAL A 266 11.08 12.19 22.88
CA VAL A 266 11.35 13.06 21.72
C VAL A 266 10.27 14.15 21.63
N ALA A 267 10.68 15.37 21.32
CA ALA A 267 9.79 16.53 21.30
C ALA A 267 8.99 16.64 20.00
N MET A 268 9.62 16.31 18.89
CA MET A 268 9.02 16.40 17.56
C MET A 268 9.38 15.19 16.70
N ILE A 269 8.44 14.78 15.85
CA ILE A 269 8.64 13.73 14.85
C ILE A 269 8.09 14.19 13.50
N ARG A 270 8.54 13.57 12.41
CA ARG A 270 7.81 13.61 11.13
C ARG A 270 6.64 12.65 11.21
N SER A 271 5.44 13.08 10.89
CA SER A 271 4.27 12.19 10.81
C SER A 271 3.10 12.81 10.07
N GLY A 272 2.06 11.99 9.80
CA GLY A 272 0.82 12.42 9.17
C GLY A 272 -0.22 12.97 10.16
N GLY A 273 -1.24 13.64 9.62
CA GLY A 273 -2.36 14.19 10.36
C GLY A 273 -3.14 13.12 11.13
N SER A 274 -3.38 11.98 10.52
CA SER A 274 -4.06 10.84 11.16
C SER A 274 -3.37 10.38 12.44
N ASN A 275 -2.04 10.35 12.46
CA ASN A 275 -1.30 10.03 13.67
C ASN A 275 -1.41 11.13 14.74
N THR A 276 -1.46 12.41 14.35
CA THR A 276 -1.69 13.51 15.30
C THR A 276 -2.99 13.30 16.06
N VAL A 277 -4.04 12.88 15.38
CA VAL A 277 -5.33 12.54 16.01
C VAL A 277 -5.20 11.35 16.95
N ARG A 278 -4.56 10.28 16.50
CA ARG A 278 -4.34 9.07 17.32
C ARG A 278 -3.57 9.37 18.60
N PHE A 279 -2.52 10.20 18.52
CA PHE A 279 -1.77 10.63 19.71
C PHE A 279 -2.66 11.36 20.70
N ASN A 280 -3.51 12.27 20.23
CA ASN A 280 -4.42 12.99 21.12
C ASN A 280 -5.48 12.06 21.72
N HIS A 281 -6.03 11.10 20.98
CA HIS A 281 -6.91 10.08 21.52
C HIS A 281 -6.23 9.18 22.55
N ALA A 282 -4.92 8.96 22.43
CA ALA A 282 -4.12 8.24 23.42
C ALA A 282 -3.68 9.12 24.61
N GLY A 283 -4.12 10.37 24.67
CA GLY A 283 -3.80 11.31 25.76
C GLY A 283 -2.48 12.06 25.61
N VAL A 284 -1.81 11.95 24.46
CA VAL A 284 -0.64 12.77 24.14
C VAL A 284 -1.15 14.09 23.51
N ASN A 285 -0.78 15.22 24.13
CA ASN A 285 -1.14 16.54 23.58
C ASN A 285 -0.26 16.86 22.36
N ALA A 286 -0.62 16.29 21.21
CA ALA A 286 0.10 16.45 19.96
C ALA A 286 -0.52 17.57 19.10
N ILE A 287 0.34 18.34 18.44
CA ILE A 287 -0.03 19.36 17.46
C ILE A 287 0.79 19.17 16.19
N MET A 288 0.14 19.27 15.05
CA MET A 288 0.82 19.20 13.77
C MET A 288 1.33 20.56 13.35
N LEU A 289 2.57 20.61 12.87
CA LEU A 289 3.26 21.78 12.36
C LEU A 289 3.57 21.59 10.86
N PRO A 290 3.63 22.66 10.08
CA PRO A 290 4.03 22.59 8.68
C PRO A 290 5.52 22.30 8.53
N TYR A 291 5.95 21.98 7.29
CA TYR A 291 7.34 22.13 6.90
C TYR A 291 7.68 23.61 6.76
N PHE A 292 8.89 23.98 7.14
CA PHE A 292 9.36 25.35 7.16
C PHE A 292 10.39 25.59 6.06
N GLY A 293 10.11 26.55 5.19
CA GLY A 293 11.10 27.08 4.25
C GLY A 293 12.10 28.02 4.95
N GLN A 294 13.23 28.26 4.31
CA GLN A 294 14.33 29.07 4.86
C GLN A 294 13.97 30.56 5.06
N LYS A 295 12.94 31.05 4.38
CA LYS A 295 12.49 32.45 4.45
C LYS A 295 11.19 32.61 5.26
N GLY A 296 10.85 31.60 6.05
CA GLY A 296 9.65 31.58 6.88
C GLY A 296 8.40 31.11 6.14
N GLU A 297 8.54 30.55 4.96
CA GLU A 297 7.40 29.91 4.28
C GLU A 297 6.95 28.67 5.05
N GLN A 298 5.67 28.43 5.04
CA GLN A 298 5.03 27.29 5.69
C GLN A 298 4.23 26.48 4.68
N TRP A 299 4.46 25.19 4.62
CA TRP A 299 3.82 24.28 3.68
C TRP A 299 3.43 22.97 4.34
N LEU A 300 2.30 22.42 3.91
CA LEU A 300 1.94 21.03 4.19
C LEU A 300 2.28 20.19 2.98
N LEU A 301 2.97 19.10 3.21
CA LEU A 301 3.10 18.08 2.19
C LEU A 301 1.82 17.26 2.18
N THR A 302 1.33 16.91 1.00
CA THR A 302 0.09 16.15 0.85
C THR A 302 0.22 15.12 -0.26
N TYR A 303 -0.63 14.13 -0.20
CA TYR A 303 -0.81 13.16 -1.28
C TYR A 303 -2.25 12.66 -1.27
N PRO A 304 -2.83 12.36 -2.44
CA PRO A 304 -4.10 11.67 -2.48
C PRO A 304 -3.95 10.34 -1.76
N GLN A 305 -4.70 10.17 -0.69
CA GLN A 305 -4.77 8.89 0.01
C GLN A 305 -5.53 7.88 -0.84
N PHE A 306 -6.48 8.40 -1.61
CA PHE A 306 -7.32 7.60 -2.46
C PHE A 306 -7.70 8.36 -3.72
N GLN A 307 -7.53 7.75 -4.87
CA GLN A 307 -8.05 8.23 -6.14
C GLN A 307 -8.63 7.07 -6.93
N VAL A 308 -9.54 7.38 -7.84
CA VAL A 308 -10.33 6.40 -8.59
C VAL A 308 -10.33 6.71 -10.08
N ALA A 309 -10.26 5.65 -10.88
CA ALA A 309 -10.41 5.71 -12.33
C ALA A 309 -11.36 4.62 -12.82
N LEU A 310 -11.89 4.79 -14.03
CA LEU A 310 -12.71 3.81 -14.72
C LEU A 310 -11.94 3.19 -15.88
N ASN A 311 -12.10 1.88 -16.05
CA ASN A 311 -11.59 1.17 -17.21
C ASN A 311 -12.32 1.63 -18.47
N ARG A 312 -11.58 1.99 -19.51
CA ARG A 312 -12.14 2.46 -20.77
C ARG A 312 -12.99 1.41 -21.50
N ASP A 313 -12.74 0.13 -21.26
CA ASP A 313 -13.52 -0.94 -21.88
C ASP A 313 -15.01 -0.87 -21.51
N LEU A 314 -15.38 -0.19 -20.41
CA LEU A 314 -16.77 0.12 -20.04
C LEU A 314 -17.52 0.92 -21.10
N GLU A 315 -16.85 1.73 -21.92
CA GLU A 315 -17.47 2.50 -23.02
C GLU A 315 -18.16 1.60 -24.05
N GLN A 316 -17.78 0.32 -24.11
CA GLN A 316 -18.33 -0.67 -25.04
C GLN A 316 -19.63 -1.32 -24.53
N ASP A 317 -19.92 -1.21 -23.22
CA ASP A 317 -21.12 -1.76 -22.58
C ASP A 317 -21.85 -0.69 -21.75
N LYS A 318 -22.86 -0.07 -22.33
CA LYS A 318 -23.61 1.01 -21.69
C LYS A 318 -24.24 0.62 -20.37
N THR A 319 -24.77 -0.60 -20.26
CA THR A 319 -25.42 -1.06 -19.04
C THR A 319 -24.40 -1.23 -17.91
N ARG A 320 -23.25 -1.81 -18.24
CA ARG A 320 -22.14 -1.97 -17.30
C ARG A 320 -21.57 -0.61 -16.89
N LEU A 321 -21.40 0.30 -17.86
CA LEU A 321 -20.95 1.68 -17.60
C LEU A 321 -21.90 2.43 -16.67
N GLU A 322 -23.22 2.36 -16.90
CA GLU A 322 -24.21 2.99 -16.01
C GLU A 322 -24.10 2.47 -14.56
N LYS A 323 -23.93 1.15 -14.39
CA LYS A 323 -23.69 0.57 -13.06
C LYS A 323 -22.37 1.06 -12.45
N ALA A 324 -21.29 1.05 -13.21
CA ALA A 324 -19.98 1.53 -12.75
C ALA A 324 -20.01 3.01 -12.34
N MET A 325 -20.70 3.86 -13.11
CA MET A 325 -20.90 5.27 -12.76
C MET A 325 -21.72 5.43 -11.46
N ARG A 326 -22.75 4.62 -11.23
CA ARG A 326 -23.48 4.63 -9.95
C ARG A 326 -22.57 4.22 -8.79
N VAL A 327 -21.69 3.23 -8.98
CA VAL A 327 -20.69 2.86 -7.97
C VAL A 327 -19.73 4.02 -7.73
N LEU A 328 -19.19 4.64 -8.78
CA LEU A 328 -18.30 5.79 -8.70
C LEU A 328 -18.96 6.95 -7.92
N ASN A 329 -20.20 7.28 -8.21
CA ASN A 329 -20.94 8.34 -7.52
C ASN A 329 -21.08 8.08 -6.02
N VAL A 330 -21.37 6.84 -5.63
CA VAL A 330 -21.41 6.47 -4.22
C VAL A 330 -20.00 6.55 -3.61
N MET A 331 -18.99 6.10 -4.33
CA MET A 331 -17.60 6.17 -3.89
C MET A 331 -17.13 7.60 -3.63
N LEU A 332 -17.57 8.57 -4.42
CA LEU A 332 -17.22 9.99 -4.29
C LEU A 332 -18.16 10.78 -3.34
N SER A 333 -19.22 10.14 -2.84
CA SER A 333 -20.19 10.80 -1.98
C SER A 333 -19.58 11.22 -0.63
N GLU A 334 -20.18 12.26 -0.01
CA GLU A 334 -19.81 12.73 1.33
C GLU A 334 -19.80 11.60 2.36
N GLY A 335 -20.83 10.75 2.36
CA GLY A 335 -20.92 9.63 3.28
C GLY A 335 -19.79 8.63 3.12
N ALA A 336 -19.43 8.26 1.88
CA ALA A 336 -18.34 7.35 1.61
C ALA A 336 -16.97 7.95 2.00
N GLN A 337 -16.74 9.22 1.71
CA GLN A 337 -15.51 9.90 2.11
C GLN A 337 -15.39 10.06 3.64
N ASN A 338 -16.51 10.27 4.35
CA ASN A 338 -16.52 10.26 5.81
C ASN A 338 -16.21 8.87 6.39
N GLU A 339 -16.65 7.77 5.76
CA GLU A 339 -16.26 6.41 6.15
C GLU A 339 -14.76 6.17 5.92
N LEU A 340 -14.19 6.66 4.81
CA LEU A 340 -12.74 6.60 4.59
C LEU A 340 -11.98 7.37 5.65
N ALA A 341 -12.45 8.57 5.97
CA ALA A 341 -11.83 9.40 7.00
C ALA A 341 -11.88 8.73 8.38
N GLY A 342 -12.99 8.01 8.69
CA GLY A 342 -13.13 7.26 9.94
C GLY A 342 -12.91 8.07 11.22
N GLY A 343 -13.13 9.41 11.18
CA GLY A 343 -12.76 10.33 12.25
C GLY A 343 -11.26 10.65 12.29
N GLU A 344 -10.48 10.12 11.35
CA GLU A 344 -9.08 10.48 11.10
C GLU A 344 -9.06 11.61 10.07
N ASP A 345 -8.14 12.56 10.25
CA ASP A 345 -8.16 13.79 9.47
C ASP A 345 -7.57 13.61 8.10
N VAL A 346 -8.43 13.43 7.15
CA VAL A 346 -8.12 13.58 5.74
C VAL A 346 -8.75 14.87 5.22
N LEU A 347 -8.13 15.45 4.22
CA LEU A 347 -8.71 16.55 3.46
C LEU A 347 -9.57 15.99 2.33
N THR A 348 -10.62 16.73 1.96
CA THR A 348 -11.35 16.45 0.72
C THR A 348 -10.87 17.37 -0.40
N TYR A 349 -10.93 16.87 -1.61
CA TYR A 349 -10.74 17.66 -2.82
C TYR A 349 -12.08 18.12 -3.44
N SER A 350 -13.22 17.67 -2.89
CA SER A 350 -14.54 17.96 -3.42
C SER A 350 -15.20 19.16 -2.74
N GLN A 351 -15.81 20.03 -3.54
CA GLN A 351 -16.62 21.17 -3.06
C GLN A 351 -17.93 20.71 -2.42
N ASN A 352 -18.39 19.51 -2.75
CA ASN A 352 -19.67 18.96 -2.32
C ASN A 352 -19.55 18.06 -1.08
N VAL A 353 -18.35 17.93 -0.53
CA VAL A 353 -18.08 17.06 0.62
C VAL A 353 -17.63 17.90 1.80
N ASN A 354 -18.37 17.82 2.89
CA ASN A 354 -18.02 18.47 4.15
C ASN A 354 -17.38 17.45 5.09
N LEU A 355 -16.06 17.28 4.96
CA LEU A 355 -15.28 16.55 5.95
C LEU A 355 -15.05 17.45 7.17
N GLN A 356 -15.35 16.93 8.35
CA GLN A 356 -15.01 17.62 9.58
C GLN A 356 -13.52 17.42 9.86
N ILE A 357 -12.74 18.48 9.67
CA ILE A 357 -11.34 18.48 10.11
C ILE A 357 -11.33 18.40 11.63
N SER A 358 -10.55 17.46 12.18
CA SER A 358 -10.42 17.31 13.62
C SER A 358 -9.95 18.62 14.28
N PRO A 359 -10.45 18.92 15.47
CA PRO A 359 -9.97 20.06 16.25
C PRO A 359 -8.45 20.06 16.45
N TYR A 360 -7.82 18.89 16.44
CA TYR A 360 -6.37 18.74 16.60
C TYR A 360 -5.54 19.21 15.40
N LEU A 361 -6.15 19.40 14.23
CA LEU A 361 -5.52 19.98 13.04
C LEU A 361 -6.05 21.38 12.69
N SER A 362 -6.89 21.94 13.52
CA SER A 362 -7.53 23.26 13.26
C SER A 362 -6.52 24.40 13.05
N ASN A 363 -5.32 24.30 13.63
CA ASN A 363 -4.22 25.23 13.41
C ASN A 363 -3.69 25.26 11.98
N LEU A 364 -3.94 24.21 11.19
CA LEU A 364 -3.52 24.09 9.79
C LEU A 364 -4.54 24.70 8.82
N GLN A 365 -5.76 25.00 9.29
CA GLN A 365 -6.84 25.54 8.46
C GLN A 365 -6.43 26.76 7.62
N PRO A 366 -5.64 27.72 8.12
CA PRO A 366 -5.18 28.84 7.32
C PRO A 366 -4.31 28.42 6.12
N LEU A 367 -3.45 27.41 6.28
CA LEU A 367 -2.61 26.88 5.19
C LEU A 367 -3.45 26.14 4.16
N ILE A 368 -4.42 25.36 4.64
CA ILE A 368 -5.37 24.63 3.79
C ILE A 368 -6.19 25.60 2.95
N ASN A 369 -6.78 26.61 3.57
CA ASN A 369 -7.60 27.64 2.89
C ASN A 369 -6.81 28.45 1.86
N GLN A 370 -5.52 28.65 2.09
CA GLN A 370 -4.63 29.38 1.18
C GLN A 370 -3.96 28.47 0.15
N ASN A 371 -4.28 27.17 0.18
CA ASN A 371 -3.71 26.15 -0.71
C ASN A 371 -2.16 26.05 -0.62
N TYR A 372 -1.58 26.24 0.59
CA TYR A 372 -0.17 25.93 0.86
C TYR A 372 0.03 24.44 1.04
N LEU A 373 -0.44 23.69 0.05
CA LEU A 373 -0.40 22.23 0.00
C LEU A 373 0.47 21.82 -1.19
N TYR A 374 1.53 21.06 -0.91
CA TYR A 374 2.40 20.52 -1.93
C TYR A 374 2.12 19.02 -2.11
N ILE A 375 1.72 18.62 -3.30
CA ILE A 375 1.56 17.20 -3.62
C ILE A 375 2.94 16.63 -3.95
N ARG A 376 3.41 15.70 -3.12
CA ARG A 376 4.75 15.10 -3.26
C ARG A 376 4.94 14.37 -4.59
N ILE A 377 6.17 14.34 -5.08
CA ILE A 377 6.60 13.42 -6.12
C ILE A 377 6.67 12.01 -5.49
N ALA A 378 6.14 11.01 -6.16
CA ALA A 378 6.00 9.66 -5.62
C ALA A 378 6.14 8.60 -6.72
N SER A 379 7.37 8.38 -7.20
CA SER A 379 7.70 7.19 -8.01
C SER A 379 8.52 6.21 -7.19
N ASN A 380 8.49 4.92 -7.56
CA ASN A 380 9.25 3.89 -6.86
C ASN A 380 10.75 4.16 -6.89
N GLU A 381 11.25 4.68 -8.01
CA GLU A 381 12.65 5.07 -8.20
C GLU A 381 13.03 6.20 -7.26
N PHE A 382 12.16 7.20 -7.15
CA PHE A 382 12.36 8.35 -6.28
C PHE A 382 12.39 7.94 -4.80
N PHE A 383 11.45 7.08 -4.38
CA PHE A 383 11.41 6.50 -3.04
C PHE A 383 12.71 5.76 -2.71
N SER A 384 13.05 4.81 -3.56
CA SER A 384 14.23 3.96 -3.37
C SER A 384 15.54 4.75 -3.36
N ALA A 385 15.69 5.74 -4.26
CA ALA A 385 16.86 6.63 -4.29
C ALA A 385 16.92 7.50 -3.04
N SER A 386 15.79 8.02 -2.56
CA SER A 386 15.73 8.86 -1.36
C SER A 386 16.25 8.12 -0.13
N ARG A 387 15.79 6.88 0.09
CA ARG A 387 16.25 6.09 1.23
C ARG A 387 17.74 5.81 1.18
N ASP A 388 18.26 5.34 0.05
CA ASP A 388 19.67 5.00 -0.09
C ASP A 388 20.56 6.22 0.19
N VAL A 389 20.24 7.33 -0.45
CA VAL A 389 21.07 8.53 -0.38
C VAL A 389 20.96 9.24 0.98
N VAL A 390 19.75 9.41 1.50
CA VAL A 390 19.56 10.08 2.81
C VAL A 390 20.18 9.25 3.93
N SER A 391 20.06 7.92 3.91
CA SER A 391 20.73 7.05 4.88
C SER A 391 22.24 7.22 4.87
N ARG A 392 22.86 7.34 3.69
CA ARG A 392 24.30 7.59 3.56
C ARG A 392 24.72 8.99 4.01
N MET A 393 23.84 9.99 3.81
CA MET A 393 24.08 11.33 4.35
C MET A 393 24.05 11.33 5.89
N ILE A 394 23.08 10.65 6.50
CA ILE A 394 22.97 10.54 7.97
C ILE A 394 24.20 9.79 8.55
N ARG A 395 24.69 8.77 7.87
CA ARG A 395 25.93 8.05 8.25
C ARG A 395 27.20 8.84 8.00
N GLY A 396 27.11 10.01 7.36
CA GLY A 396 28.28 10.82 6.99
C GLY A 396 29.10 10.28 5.83
N GLU A 397 28.55 9.31 5.07
CA GLU A 397 29.22 8.71 3.91
C GLU A 397 29.15 9.62 2.67
N TYR A 398 28.09 10.44 2.56
CA TYR A 398 27.87 11.39 1.49
C TYR A 398 27.72 12.81 2.04
N ASN A 399 28.42 13.77 1.41
CA ASN A 399 28.08 15.18 1.51
C ASN A 399 26.96 15.54 0.50
N ALA A 400 26.45 16.76 0.56
CA ALA A 400 25.37 17.23 -0.28
C ALA A 400 25.58 16.99 -1.79
N ARG A 401 26.79 17.26 -2.27
CA ARG A 401 27.13 17.09 -3.70
C ARG A 401 27.13 15.61 -4.11
N GLN A 402 27.80 14.77 -3.32
CA GLN A 402 27.83 13.32 -3.58
C GLN A 402 26.43 12.70 -3.53
N ALA A 403 25.60 13.19 -2.61
CA ALA A 403 24.21 12.78 -2.48
C ALA A 403 23.39 13.13 -3.74
N PHE A 404 23.51 14.37 -4.22
CA PHE A 404 22.86 14.80 -5.46
C PHE A 404 23.32 13.97 -6.66
N GLU A 405 24.63 13.81 -6.86
CA GLU A 405 25.18 13.05 -7.98
C GLU A 405 24.74 11.57 -7.95
N ALA A 406 24.72 10.95 -6.76
CA ALA A 406 24.29 9.56 -6.60
C ALA A 406 22.78 9.37 -6.84
N PHE A 407 21.97 10.30 -6.35
CA PHE A 407 20.53 10.27 -6.55
C PHE A 407 20.17 10.44 -8.02
N ASP A 408 20.73 11.46 -8.67
CA ASP A 408 20.51 11.76 -10.09
C ASP A 408 20.95 10.59 -10.98
N ALA A 409 22.12 10.02 -10.73
CA ALA A 409 22.61 8.85 -11.45
C ALA A 409 21.65 7.65 -11.32
N ARG A 410 21.07 7.46 -10.14
CA ARG A 410 20.13 6.36 -9.92
C ARG A 410 18.82 6.54 -10.67
N LEU A 411 18.28 7.76 -10.72
CA LEU A 411 17.07 8.04 -11.50
C LEU A 411 17.31 7.81 -13.01
N ARG A 412 18.47 8.24 -13.52
CA ARG A 412 18.83 8.05 -14.94
C ARG A 412 19.04 6.57 -15.32
N GLN A 413 19.45 5.73 -14.37
CA GLN A 413 19.66 4.29 -14.58
C GLN A 413 18.36 3.48 -14.49
N SER A 414 17.31 4.00 -13.87
CA SER A 414 16.05 3.27 -13.67
C SER A 414 15.28 2.98 -14.97
N GLY A 415 15.61 3.63 -16.09
CA GLY A 415 15.09 3.31 -17.41
C GLY A 415 15.58 1.96 -17.99
N ASP A 416 16.61 1.36 -17.38
CA ASP A 416 17.25 0.11 -17.83
C ASP A 416 17.01 -1.08 -16.89
N ALA A 417 15.94 -1.04 -16.07
CA ALA A 417 15.61 -2.17 -15.20
C ALA A 417 15.41 -3.43 -16.06
N SER A 418 16.40 -4.31 -16.04
CA SER A 418 16.44 -5.51 -16.84
C SER A 418 15.15 -6.31 -16.64
N SER A 419 14.47 -6.59 -17.73
CA SER A 419 13.33 -7.49 -17.81
C SER A 419 13.75 -8.96 -17.71
N ASP A 420 14.75 -9.29 -16.89
CA ASP A 420 15.16 -10.67 -16.69
C ASP A 420 13.98 -11.44 -16.12
N ILE A 421 13.41 -12.31 -16.94
CA ILE A 421 12.34 -13.21 -16.54
C ILE A 421 12.94 -14.23 -15.58
N VAL A 422 12.36 -14.28 -14.38
CA VAL A 422 12.83 -15.19 -13.31
C VAL A 422 11.80 -16.28 -12.98
N LEU A 423 10.55 -16.10 -13.43
CA LEU A 423 9.48 -17.07 -13.23
C LEU A 423 8.52 -16.99 -14.41
N THR A 424 8.20 -18.14 -15.02
CA THR A 424 7.14 -18.26 -16.03
C THR A 424 6.02 -19.10 -15.46
N LEU A 425 4.79 -18.59 -15.48
CA LEU A 425 3.61 -19.31 -15.05
C LEU A 425 2.72 -19.67 -16.24
N GLU A 426 2.54 -20.96 -16.44
CA GLU A 426 1.67 -21.53 -17.49
C GLU A 426 0.17 -21.46 -17.13
N LYS A 427 -0.16 -21.12 -15.86
CA LYS A 427 -1.52 -21.04 -15.33
C LYS A 427 -1.64 -19.84 -14.39
N GLY A 428 -2.77 -19.15 -14.50
CA GLY A 428 -3.16 -18.12 -13.55
C GLY A 428 -4.05 -18.67 -12.43
N TYR A 429 -4.11 -17.96 -11.30
CA TYR A 429 -4.93 -18.28 -10.15
C TYR A 429 -5.71 -17.03 -9.71
N SER A 430 -7.02 -17.19 -9.56
CA SER A 430 -7.90 -16.08 -9.16
C SER A 430 -7.79 -15.76 -7.68
N ASN A 431 -7.90 -14.49 -7.31
CA ASN A 431 -8.04 -14.06 -5.93
C ASN A 431 -9.50 -13.89 -5.48
N ILE A 432 -10.45 -14.46 -6.22
CA ILE A 432 -11.85 -14.51 -5.80
C ILE A 432 -11.98 -15.53 -4.66
N PHE A 433 -12.66 -15.13 -3.59
CA PHE A 433 -12.97 -16.05 -2.50
C PHE A 433 -14.19 -16.94 -2.87
N HIS A 434 -13.99 -18.23 -2.82
CA HIS A 434 -15.05 -19.22 -2.97
C HIS A 434 -15.41 -19.81 -1.61
N LYS A 435 -16.72 -19.92 -1.30
CA LYS A 435 -17.20 -20.50 -0.03
C LYS A 435 -16.73 -21.94 0.18
N ASP A 436 -16.48 -22.65 -0.90
CA ASP A 436 -15.91 -23.99 -0.90
C ASP A 436 -14.56 -23.96 -1.63
N GLY A 437 -13.48 -24.03 -0.87
CA GLY A 437 -12.10 -23.99 -1.37
C GLY A 437 -11.26 -22.81 -0.85
N GLY A 438 -11.86 -21.64 -0.76
CA GLY A 438 -11.18 -20.41 -0.38
C GLY A 438 -10.71 -19.58 -1.58
N ASN A 439 -9.57 -18.95 -1.50
CA ASN A 439 -8.97 -18.10 -2.53
C ASN A 439 -7.78 -18.83 -3.16
N GLU A 440 -7.85 -19.15 -4.45
CA GLU A 440 -6.82 -19.94 -5.13
C GLU A 440 -5.44 -19.25 -5.11
N ALA A 441 -5.37 -17.96 -5.46
CA ALA A 441 -4.10 -17.23 -5.50
C ALA A 441 -3.42 -17.19 -4.13
N TYR A 442 -4.20 -16.93 -3.07
CA TYR A 442 -3.69 -16.91 -1.70
C TYR A 442 -3.28 -18.31 -1.23
N SER A 443 -4.03 -19.34 -1.64
CA SER A 443 -3.68 -20.72 -1.35
C SER A 443 -2.35 -21.12 -1.97
N VAL A 444 -2.13 -20.80 -3.25
CA VAL A 444 -0.86 -21.03 -3.96
C VAL A 444 0.30 -20.37 -3.21
N MET A 445 0.13 -19.10 -2.81
CA MET A 445 1.16 -18.35 -2.10
C MET A 445 1.45 -18.97 -0.72
N ALA A 446 0.42 -19.28 0.05
CA ALA A 446 0.56 -19.89 1.37
C ALA A 446 1.19 -21.29 1.29
N HIS A 447 0.78 -22.10 0.33
CA HIS A 447 1.35 -23.44 0.12
C HIS A 447 2.82 -23.36 -0.27
N THR A 448 3.17 -22.47 -1.21
CA THR A 448 4.57 -22.24 -1.58
C THR A 448 5.40 -21.76 -0.38
N MET A 449 4.86 -20.86 0.45
CA MET A 449 5.55 -20.44 1.68
C MET A 449 5.69 -21.57 2.69
N ARG A 450 4.74 -22.49 2.77
CA ARG A 450 4.88 -23.69 3.61
C ARG A 450 6.08 -24.52 3.20
N GLU A 451 6.27 -24.72 1.91
CA GLU A 451 7.44 -25.43 1.37
C GLU A 451 8.74 -24.63 1.64
N MET A 452 8.73 -23.32 1.35
CA MET A 452 9.86 -22.43 1.56
C MET A 452 10.37 -22.42 3.02
N TYR A 453 9.45 -22.38 3.98
CA TYR A 453 9.80 -22.40 5.42
C TYR A 453 9.98 -23.82 5.98
N GLY A 454 9.67 -24.85 5.22
CA GLY A 454 9.74 -26.24 5.66
C GLY A 454 8.93 -26.48 6.94
N CYS A 455 7.69 -26.00 6.97
CA CYS A 455 6.77 -26.14 8.10
C CYS A 455 5.57 -27.03 7.75
N ASP A 456 4.85 -27.48 8.79
CA ASP A 456 3.66 -28.32 8.62
C ASP A 456 2.42 -27.51 8.27
N VAL A 457 2.35 -26.27 8.77
CA VAL A 457 1.19 -25.39 8.66
C VAL A 457 1.63 -23.94 8.47
N ILE A 458 1.01 -23.26 7.52
CA ILE A 458 1.03 -21.78 7.40
C ILE A 458 -0.29 -21.22 7.92
N LEU A 459 -0.19 -20.17 8.71
CA LEU A 459 -1.28 -19.31 9.13
C LEU A 459 -1.01 -17.90 8.63
N ALA A 460 -1.88 -17.39 7.75
CA ALA A 460 -1.71 -16.07 7.14
C ALA A 460 -3.06 -15.37 7.00
N PHE A 461 -3.02 -14.10 6.61
CA PHE A 461 -4.19 -13.32 6.23
C PHE A 461 -4.09 -12.91 4.75
N GLY A 462 -5.22 -12.72 4.11
CA GLY A 462 -5.28 -12.34 2.69
C GLY A 462 -4.54 -11.04 2.37
N ASP A 463 -4.45 -10.11 3.33
CA ASP A 463 -3.68 -8.87 3.22
C ASP A 463 -2.15 -9.05 3.17
N SER A 464 -1.68 -10.28 3.37
CA SER A 464 -0.27 -10.64 3.17
C SER A 464 0.10 -10.80 1.69
N TYR A 465 -0.88 -10.88 0.80
CA TYR A 465 -0.71 -11.19 -0.63
C TYR A 465 -1.30 -10.08 -1.52
N THR A 466 -0.90 -10.04 -2.78
CA THR A 466 -1.23 -8.94 -3.67
C THR A 466 -2.08 -9.37 -4.86
N GLY A 467 -3.34 -9.68 -4.61
CA GLY A 467 -4.29 -9.93 -5.69
C GLY A 467 -4.08 -11.27 -6.42
N SER A 468 -4.53 -11.34 -7.68
CA SER A 468 -4.45 -12.55 -8.51
C SER A 468 -3.02 -12.87 -8.94
N VAL A 469 -2.76 -14.15 -9.16
CA VAL A 469 -1.53 -14.65 -9.78
C VAL A 469 -1.85 -14.95 -11.24
N PHE A 470 -1.19 -14.27 -12.18
CA PHE A 470 -1.51 -14.35 -13.60
C PHE A 470 -0.66 -15.41 -14.32
N GLN A 471 -1.22 -15.97 -15.40
CA GLN A 471 -0.43 -16.71 -16.37
C GLN A 471 0.43 -15.71 -17.15
N ALA A 472 1.70 -15.59 -16.83
CA ALA A 472 2.62 -14.63 -17.41
C ALA A 472 4.07 -14.94 -17.08
N ASP A 473 4.96 -14.21 -17.73
CA ASP A 473 6.38 -14.11 -17.40
C ASP A 473 6.58 -13.01 -16.34
N TYR A 474 7.25 -13.38 -15.26
CA TYR A 474 7.50 -12.49 -14.13
C TYR A 474 8.97 -12.09 -14.06
N SER A 475 9.22 -10.79 -14.01
CA SER A 475 10.52 -10.24 -13.64
C SER A 475 10.77 -10.39 -12.13
N LYS A 476 12.02 -10.24 -11.69
CA LYS A 476 12.38 -10.24 -10.27
C LYS A 476 11.52 -9.28 -9.44
N LYS A 477 11.25 -8.07 -9.98
CA LYS A 477 10.41 -7.06 -9.32
C LYS A 477 8.97 -7.54 -9.18
N MET A 478 8.41 -8.12 -10.23
CA MET A 478 7.04 -8.62 -10.23
C MET A 478 6.85 -9.80 -9.28
N VAL A 479 7.83 -10.71 -9.20
CA VAL A 479 7.85 -11.78 -8.19
C VAL A 479 7.81 -11.19 -6.78
N GLY A 480 8.63 -10.20 -6.49
CA GLY A 480 8.59 -9.48 -5.20
C GLY A 480 7.21 -8.88 -4.90
N ASN A 481 6.55 -8.36 -5.94
CA ASN A 481 5.24 -7.72 -5.81
C ASN A 481 4.06 -8.68 -5.56
N MET A 482 4.25 -9.99 -5.65
CA MET A 482 3.25 -10.98 -5.25
C MET A 482 3.01 -10.99 -3.73
N VAL A 483 3.94 -10.48 -2.95
CA VAL A 483 3.89 -10.38 -1.49
C VAL A 483 3.83 -8.90 -1.09
N MET A 484 2.98 -8.55 -0.14
CA MET A 484 2.84 -7.16 0.33
C MET A 484 4.18 -6.59 0.79
N PRO A 485 4.50 -5.34 0.41
CA PRO A 485 5.85 -4.78 0.57
C PRO A 485 6.24 -4.49 2.02
N ASN A 486 5.27 -4.23 2.91
CA ASN A 486 5.55 -3.62 4.19
C ASN A 486 5.41 -4.59 5.35
N ALA A 487 6.47 -4.63 6.18
CA ALA A 487 6.45 -5.15 7.55
C ALA A 487 5.90 -6.58 7.74
N LEU A 488 5.74 -7.37 6.68
CA LEU A 488 5.43 -8.78 6.83
C LEU A 488 6.64 -9.53 7.35
N VAL A 489 6.42 -10.19 8.46
CA VAL A 489 7.40 -11.04 9.13
C VAL A 489 6.88 -12.46 9.24
N SER A 490 7.77 -13.41 9.28
CA SER A 490 7.45 -14.79 9.56
C SER A 490 7.88 -15.15 10.98
N PHE A 491 7.02 -15.88 11.69
CA PHE A 491 7.30 -16.41 13.01
C PHE A 491 7.00 -17.89 13.01
N SER A 492 8.01 -18.68 13.28
CA SER A 492 7.89 -20.14 13.33
C SER A 492 8.03 -20.64 14.76
N ARG A 493 7.21 -21.62 15.13
CA ARG A 493 7.36 -22.39 16.37
C ARG A 493 6.73 -23.77 16.26
N GLU A 494 7.08 -24.64 17.19
CA GLU A 494 6.31 -25.86 17.44
C GLU A 494 5.07 -25.53 18.26
N MET A 495 3.94 -26.07 17.86
CA MET A 495 2.64 -25.92 18.51
C MET A 495 2.01 -27.28 18.75
N SER A 496 1.40 -27.48 19.91
CA SER A 496 0.49 -28.59 20.12
C SER A 496 -0.78 -28.45 19.27
N GLY A 497 -1.46 -29.56 19.01
CA GLY A 497 -2.73 -29.53 18.30
C GLY A 497 -3.79 -28.69 19.01
N ALA A 498 -3.77 -28.64 20.35
CA ALA A 498 -4.62 -27.77 21.14
C ALA A 498 -4.34 -26.28 20.86
N GLU A 499 -3.07 -25.88 20.82
CA GLU A 499 -2.66 -24.51 20.52
C GLU A 499 -2.98 -24.11 19.07
N LEU A 500 -2.77 -25.04 18.12
CA LEU A 500 -3.12 -24.82 16.72
C LEU A 500 -4.62 -24.61 16.55
N LYS A 501 -5.46 -25.43 17.20
CA LYS A 501 -6.92 -25.27 17.20
C LYS A 501 -7.34 -23.92 17.73
N GLU A 502 -6.76 -23.49 18.83
CA GLU A 502 -7.06 -22.18 19.43
C GLU A 502 -6.62 -21.03 18.54
N SER A 503 -5.43 -21.11 17.93
CA SER A 503 -4.95 -20.11 16.99
C SER A 503 -5.88 -19.98 15.78
N VAL A 504 -6.28 -21.10 15.19
CA VAL A 504 -7.22 -21.12 14.05
C VAL A 504 -8.60 -20.59 14.46
N ARG A 505 -9.08 -20.96 15.68
CA ARG A 505 -10.35 -20.45 16.21
C ARG A 505 -10.31 -18.93 16.33
N VAL A 506 -9.26 -18.36 16.89
CA VAL A 506 -9.10 -16.91 17.01
C VAL A 506 -9.03 -16.24 15.63
N MET A 507 -8.35 -16.85 14.66
CA MET A 507 -8.28 -16.33 13.30
C MET A 507 -9.66 -16.33 12.60
N VAL A 508 -10.53 -17.26 12.93
CA VAL A 508 -11.88 -17.40 12.34
C VAL A 508 -12.92 -16.59 13.12
N GLU A 509 -12.96 -16.72 14.42
CA GLU A 509 -14.02 -16.18 15.28
C GLU A 509 -13.71 -14.79 15.84
N GLY A 510 -12.43 -14.41 15.87
CA GLY A 510 -11.97 -13.18 16.51
C GLY A 510 -11.77 -13.30 18.01
N THR A 511 -11.60 -12.17 18.68
CA THR A 511 -11.41 -12.04 20.12
C THR A 511 -12.47 -11.15 20.75
N GLU A 512 -12.74 -11.31 22.05
CA GLU A 512 -13.64 -10.43 22.82
C GLU A 512 -13.21 -8.94 22.81
N GLY A 513 -11.94 -8.66 22.46
CA GLY A 513 -11.40 -7.30 22.33
C GLY A 513 -11.62 -6.63 20.95
N GLY A 514 -12.42 -7.24 20.07
CA GLY A 514 -12.81 -6.64 18.79
C GLY A 514 -11.94 -7.00 17.60
N PHE A 515 -11.01 -7.95 17.73
CA PHE A 515 -10.34 -8.53 16.57
C PHE A 515 -11.32 -9.45 15.83
N THR A 516 -11.70 -9.09 14.61
CA THR A 516 -12.64 -9.86 13.77
C THR A 516 -12.05 -10.00 12.38
N PRO A 517 -11.29 -11.06 12.09
CA PRO A 517 -10.56 -11.22 10.82
C PRO A 517 -11.44 -11.10 9.59
N PHE A 518 -12.60 -11.77 9.58
CA PHE A 518 -13.53 -11.72 8.44
C PHE A 518 -14.19 -10.35 8.25
N ASN A 519 -14.34 -9.55 9.31
CA ASN A 519 -14.93 -8.22 9.22
C ASN A 519 -13.95 -7.14 8.73
N ARG A 520 -12.67 -7.49 8.58
CA ARG A 520 -11.61 -6.58 8.13
C ARG A 520 -11.25 -6.73 6.65
N GLY A 521 -12.02 -7.52 5.88
CA GLY A 521 -11.67 -7.86 4.51
C GLY A 521 -10.42 -8.74 4.38
N SER A 522 -9.81 -9.07 5.50
CA SER A 522 -8.61 -9.89 5.60
C SER A 522 -9.01 -11.32 5.95
N LEU A 523 -9.38 -12.08 4.92
CA LEU A 523 -9.75 -13.48 5.10
C LEU A 523 -8.56 -14.29 5.63
N PRO A 524 -8.79 -15.19 6.62
CA PRO A 524 -7.77 -16.15 7.03
C PRO A 524 -7.38 -17.04 5.85
N VAL A 525 -6.09 -17.28 5.71
CA VAL A 525 -5.52 -18.18 4.71
C VAL A 525 -4.71 -19.26 5.42
N PHE A 526 -4.99 -20.50 5.09
CA PHE A 526 -4.34 -21.64 5.70
C PHE A 526 -3.64 -22.50 4.63
N SER A 527 -2.52 -23.10 4.99
CA SER A 527 -1.91 -24.17 4.19
C SER A 527 -1.50 -25.31 5.11
N GLY A 528 -1.68 -26.55 4.64
CA GLY A 528 -1.44 -27.76 5.40
C GLY A 528 -2.57 -28.17 6.35
N ILE A 529 -3.65 -27.40 6.42
CA ILE A 529 -4.87 -27.71 7.17
C ILE A 529 -6.12 -27.30 6.39
N THR A 530 -7.26 -27.91 6.73
CA THR A 530 -8.57 -27.55 6.18
C THR A 530 -9.54 -27.21 7.29
N VAL A 531 -10.29 -26.12 7.15
CA VAL A 531 -11.27 -25.65 8.13
C VAL A 531 -12.68 -25.65 7.56
N GLU A 532 -13.68 -26.00 8.38
CA GLU A 532 -15.08 -25.77 8.10
C GLU A 532 -15.57 -24.66 9.06
N VAL A 533 -16.19 -23.64 8.50
CA VAL A 533 -16.63 -22.43 9.22
C VAL A 533 -18.12 -22.24 8.98
N LYS A 534 -18.87 -21.91 10.01
CA LYS A 534 -20.28 -21.48 9.91
C LYS A 534 -20.34 -19.97 9.90
N GLU A 535 -21.11 -19.41 8.95
CA GLU A 535 -21.49 -18.00 8.95
C GLU A 535 -22.96 -17.87 9.38
N GLU A 536 -23.21 -17.05 10.40
CA GLU A 536 -24.57 -16.75 10.84
C GLU A 536 -24.67 -15.31 11.33
N ASN A 537 -25.47 -14.49 10.64
CA ASN A 537 -25.67 -13.06 10.94
C ASN A 537 -24.34 -12.25 11.04
N GLY A 538 -23.36 -12.57 10.18
CA GLY A 538 -22.05 -11.91 10.20
C GLY A 538 -21.08 -12.37 11.30
N ALA A 539 -21.47 -13.38 12.09
CA ALA A 539 -20.58 -14.06 13.02
C ALA A 539 -20.05 -15.35 12.39
N TYR A 540 -18.81 -15.67 12.66
CA TYR A 540 -18.13 -16.86 12.16
C TYR A 540 -17.80 -17.79 13.31
N THR A 541 -18.00 -19.09 13.10
CA THR A 541 -17.74 -20.14 14.09
C THR A 541 -16.96 -21.27 13.45
N LEU A 542 -15.83 -21.65 14.03
CA LEU A 542 -15.04 -22.81 13.60
C LEU A 542 -15.78 -24.11 13.95
N LEU A 543 -16.22 -24.85 12.94
CA LEU A 543 -16.92 -26.12 13.14
C LEU A 543 -15.96 -27.31 13.16
N LYS A 544 -14.92 -27.28 12.32
CA LYS A 544 -14.02 -28.40 12.15
C LYS A 544 -12.66 -27.96 11.68
N LEU A 545 -11.63 -28.61 12.15
CA LEU A 545 -10.24 -28.46 11.72
C LEU A 545 -9.62 -29.83 11.46
N THR A 546 -9.04 -30.01 10.27
CA THR A 546 -8.40 -31.27 9.87
C THR A 546 -7.06 -31.02 9.22
N LYS A 547 -6.17 -32.01 9.35
CA LYS A 547 -4.93 -32.12 8.57
C LYS A 547 -4.96 -33.45 7.82
N ASP A 548 -4.75 -33.41 6.49
CA ASP A 548 -4.82 -34.58 5.62
C ASP A 548 -6.14 -35.38 5.78
N GLY A 549 -7.25 -34.65 5.95
CA GLY A 549 -8.59 -35.20 6.16
C GLY A 549 -8.86 -35.82 7.54
N LYS A 550 -7.89 -35.82 8.45
CA LYS A 550 -8.00 -36.37 9.81
C LYS A 550 -8.16 -35.26 10.84
N PRO A 551 -8.96 -35.47 11.90
CA PRO A 551 -9.00 -34.54 13.03
C PRO A 551 -7.61 -34.43 13.67
N ILE A 552 -7.27 -33.24 14.11
CA ILE A 552 -6.04 -32.95 14.86
C ILE A 552 -6.25 -33.35 16.32
N ASN A 553 -5.33 -34.11 16.91
CA ASN A 553 -5.36 -34.41 18.35
C ASN A 553 -4.64 -33.29 19.12
N ASP A 554 -5.04 -33.07 20.37
CA ASP A 554 -4.48 -31.98 21.21
C ASP A 554 -2.98 -32.12 21.47
N GLU A 555 -2.49 -33.36 21.49
CA GLU A 555 -1.08 -33.71 21.79
C GLU A 555 -0.18 -33.78 20.54
N ASP A 556 -0.75 -33.74 19.33
CA ASP A 556 0.03 -33.71 18.09
C ASP A 556 0.90 -32.44 18.07
N ILE A 557 2.15 -32.55 17.58
CA ILE A 557 3.05 -31.40 17.49
C ILE A 557 3.25 -31.03 16.03
N PHE A 558 3.11 -29.74 15.72
CA PHE A 558 3.24 -29.18 14.38
C PHE A 558 4.24 -28.02 14.38
N LYS A 559 5.09 -27.96 13.36
CA LYS A 559 5.85 -26.77 13.05
C LYS A 559 4.95 -25.79 12.31
N VAL A 560 4.58 -24.70 12.98
CA VAL A 560 3.65 -23.69 12.46
C VAL A 560 4.40 -22.40 12.15
N THR A 561 4.16 -21.83 10.98
CA THR A 561 4.69 -20.51 10.62
C THR A 561 3.54 -19.54 10.41
N PHE A 562 3.60 -18.42 11.10
CA PHE A 562 2.71 -17.28 10.88
C PHE A 562 3.34 -16.30 9.91
N ILE A 563 2.53 -15.85 8.94
CA ILE A 563 2.87 -14.75 8.05
C ILE A 563 1.94 -13.60 8.41
N THR A 564 2.48 -12.53 8.99
CA THR A 564 1.66 -11.45 9.53
C THR A 564 2.44 -10.15 9.70
N THR A 565 1.72 -9.05 9.95
CA THR A 565 2.30 -7.81 10.46
C THR A 565 2.37 -7.85 11.99
N PHE A 566 3.28 -7.11 12.59
CA PHE A 566 3.39 -7.02 14.05
C PHE A 566 2.08 -6.62 14.75
N ALA A 567 1.30 -5.75 14.12
CA ALA A 567 0.04 -5.27 14.67
C ALA A 567 -1.02 -6.37 14.85
N HIS A 568 -0.97 -7.43 14.05
CA HIS A 568 -1.93 -8.55 14.11
C HIS A 568 -1.48 -9.71 15.01
N MET A 569 -0.30 -9.63 15.59
CA MET A 569 0.27 -10.71 16.39
C MET A 569 -0.22 -10.77 17.83
N THR A 570 -0.61 -9.63 18.41
CA THR A 570 -0.94 -9.51 19.82
C THR A 570 -1.92 -10.58 20.34
N PRO A 571 -2.98 -10.98 19.60
CA PRO A 571 -3.89 -12.02 20.06
C PRO A 571 -3.28 -13.43 20.14
N PHE A 572 -2.22 -13.70 19.35
CA PHE A 572 -1.63 -15.04 19.20
C PHE A 572 -0.38 -15.26 20.02
N PHE A 573 0.23 -14.18 20.55
CA PHE A 573 1.57 -14.18 21.11
C PHE A 573 1.65 -13.50 22.49
N THR A 574 0.57 -13.53 23.25
CA THR A 574 0.49 -12.93 24.60
C THR A 574 1.32 -13.66 25.68
N ASP A 575 1.84 -14.86 25.35
CA ASP A 575 2.67 -15.62 26.28
C ASP A 575 4.16 -15.35 26.02
N GLU A 576 4.73 -14.38 26.71
CA GLU A 576 6.15 -14.00 26.64
C GLU A 576 7.11 -15.13 27.04
N SER A 577 6.61 -16.23 27.63
CA SER A 577 7.42 -17.37 28.05
C SER A 577 7.82 -18.32 26.92
N ARG A 578 7.34 -18.10 25.70
CA ARG A 578 7.54 -19.01 24.57
C ARG A 578 8.52 -18.44 23.56
N GLU A 579 9.52 -19.22 23.19
CA GLU A 579 10.48 -18.86 22.16
C GLU A 579 9.85 -18.95 20.77
N TYR A 580 9.95 -17.86 20.00
CA TYR A 580 9.63 -17.79 18.58
C TYR A 580 10.90 -17.65 17.78
N VAL A 581 10.99 -18.33 16.66
CA VAL A 581 12.02 -18.08 15.67
C VAL A 581 11.46 -17.09 14.66
N ARG A 582 11.86 -15.84 14.78
CA ARG A 582 11.60 -14.85 13.74
C ARG A 582 12.47 -15.17 12.52
N GLY A 583 11.90 -15.10 11.32
CA GLY A 583 12.66 -15.20 10.08
C GLY A 583 13.76 -14.13 10.01
N GLU A 584 14.94 -14.49 9.56
CA GLU A 584 16.09 -13.58 9.43
C GLU A 584 15.83 -12.44 8.44
N MET A 585 14.98 -12.67 7.46
CA MET A 585 14.55 -11.69 6.47
C MET A 585 13.04 -11.45 6.57
N ASN A 586 12.60 -10.25 6.21
CA ASN A 586 11.19 -9.99 5.94
C ASN A 586 10.68 -10.93 4.83
N VAL A 587 9.38 -11.24 4.85
CA VAL A 587 8.78 -12.26 3.97
C VAL A 587 9.02 -11.97 2.49
N ARG A 588 8.89 -10.71 2.03
CA ARG A 588 9.06 -10.35 0.62
C ARG A 588 10.49 -10.61 0.08
N PRO A 589 11.57 -10.20 0.75
CA PRO A 589 12.93 -10.59 0.36
C PRO A 589 13.15 -12.09 0.39
N ALA A 590 12.67 -12.80 1.41
CA ALA A 590 12.79 -14.25 1.52
C ALA A 590 12.08 -14.97 0.36
N TRP A 591 10.86 -14.56 0.04
CA TRP A 591 10.09 -15.02 -1.11
C TRP A 591 10.83 -14.81 -2.43
N THR A 592 11.32 -13.58 -2.65
CA THR A 592 12.07 -13.25 -3.88
C THR A 592 13.32 -14.13 -4.03
N THR A 593 14.07 -14.29 -2.94
CA THR A 593 15.27 -15.16 -2.94
C THR A 593 14.90 -16.60 -3.26
N TYR A 594 13.86 -17.15 -2.63
CA TYR A 594 13.38 -18.51 -2.89
C TYR A 594 13.12 -18.77 -4.38
N ILE A 595 12.39 -17.85 -5.04
CA ILE A 595 12.10 -17.98 -6.48
C ILE A 595 13.37 -17.84 -7.32
N LEU A 596 14.27 -16.90 -6.98
CA LEU A 596 15.54 -16.73 -7.70
C LEU A 596 16.47 -17.93 -7.58
N GLU A 597 16.36 -18.70 -6.52
CA GLU A 597 17.12 -19.94 -6.30
C GLU A 597 16.48 -21.16 -6.98
N GLY A 598 15.44 -20.95 -7.77
CA GLY A 598 14.77 -22.01 -8.55
C GLY A 598 13.53 -22.60 -7.86
N GLY A 599 13.03 -21.97 -6.81
CA GLY A 599 11.74 -22.31 -6.22
C GLY A 599 10.60 -22.09 -7.20
N THR A 600 9.58 -22.92 -7.13
CA THR A 600 8.38 -22.86 -7.98
C THR A 600 7.14 -22.67 -7.14
N LEU A 601 6.07 -22.17 -7.76
CA LEU A 601 4.78 -22.08 -7.08
C LEU A 601 4.16 -23.46 -6.92
N ALA A 602 3.63 -23.70 -5.73
CA ALA A 602 2.86 -24.91 -5.42
C ALA A 602 1.45 -24.83 -6.01
N GLU A 603 0.77 -25.96 -6.12
CA GLU A 603 -0.64 -25.99 -6.53
C GLU A 603 -1.54 -25.49 -5.37
N PRO A 604 -2.73 -24.91 -5.67
CA PRO A 604 -3.64 -24.44 -4.64
C PRO A 604 -4.20 -25.61 -3.82
N GLU A 605 -4.39 -25.36 -2.53
CA GLU A 605 -5.04 -26.27 -1.59
C GLU A 605 -6.47 -25.81 -1.30
N HIS A 606 -7.37 -26.75 -1.08
CA HIS A 606 -8.68 -26.47 -0.50
C HIS A 606 -8.50 -26.28 1.01
N TYR A 607 -8.52 -25.06 1.50
CA TYR A 607 -8.21 -24.78 2.90
C TYR A 607 -9.41 -24.36 3.76
N ILE A 608 -10.53 -23.97 3.15
CA ILE A 608 -11.71 -23.51 3.88
C ILE A 608 -13.01 -23.91 3.17
N THR A 609 -14.03 -24.30 3.96
CA THR A 609 -15.41 -24.41 3.52
C THR A 609 -16.29 -23.55 4.42
N LEU A 610 -17.00 -22.58 3.85
CA LEU A 610 -17.93 -21.70 4.55
C LEU A 610 -19.37 -22.20 4.38
N LYS A 611 -20.04 -22.55 5.51
CA LYS A 611 -21.41 -23.12 5.55
C LYS A 611 -22.45 -22.10 6.01
#